data_7bbd7c46cc3d805ccde409ee868a637b
#
_entry.id   7bbd7c46cc3d805ccde409ee868a637b
#
_cell.length_a   1.000
_cell.length_b   1.000
_cell.length_c   1.000
_cell.angle_alpha   90.00
_cell.angle_beta   90.00
_cell.angle_gamma   90.00
#
_symmetry.space_group_name_H-M   'P 1'
#
loop_
_entity.id
_entity.type
_entity.pdbx_description
1 polymer ?
#
loop_
_entity_poly.entity_id
_entity_poly.type
_entity_poly.pdbx_seq_one_letter_code
_entity_poly.pdbx_strand_id
1 'polypeptide(L)'
;MSPSERTTYVLVDGENIDATLGNSILTRRPQPDERPRWDRLLTFAEATWGQPVRGLFFLAANGDLPASFIQALQAMSYRPIPLSGAPNEKVVDIAIQRTLEALRDREDDVLLLSHDSDFVPQIAELCDGRRVGLVSFTEFRSREYAALAERGLQFFDLEYDVRAFRTELPRLRIIPIDEFNPLDFL
;
A
#
# COMPACT_ATOMS: atom_id res chain seq x y z
N MET A 1 -2.28 33.13 -8.58
CA MET A 1 -1.55 31.89 -8.24
C MET A 1 -2.51 30.73 -8.35
N SER A 2 -2.27 29.82 -9.27
CA SER A 2 -2.94 28.54 -9.22
C SER A 2 -2.51 27.85 -7.93
N PRO A 3 -3.43 27.25 -7.15
CA PRO A 3 -3.00 26.40 -6.05
C PRO A 3 -2.09 25.34 -6.66
N SER A 4 -0.93 25.12 -6.07
CA SER A 4 -0.07 24.01 -6.46
C SER A 4 -0.92 22.75 -6.42
N GLU A 5 -1.07 22.11 -7.54
CA GLU A 5 -1.90 20.93 -7.66
C GLU A 5 -1.26 19.84 -6.80
N ARG A 6 -1.91 19.48 -5.69
CA ARG A 6 -1.41 18.44 -4.80
C ARG A 6 -1.33 17.12 -5.54
N THR A 7 -0.30 16.35 -5.24
CA THR A 7 -0.11 15.00 -5.77
C THR A 7 -0.32 13.98 -4.66
N THR A 8 -0.90 12.84 -4.99
CA THR A 8 -0.94 11.68 -4.10
C THR A 8 0.30 10.82 -4.38
N TYR A 9 1.17 10.67 -3.39
CA TYR A 9 2.25 9.69 -3.44
C TYR A 9 1.77 8.36 -2.91
N VAL A 10 1.83 7.32 -3.74
CA VAL A 10 1.50 5.94 -3.39
C VAL A 10 2.80 5.19 -3.15
N LEU A 11 3.06 4.80 -1.91
CA LEU A 11 4.25 4.06 -1.51
C LEU A 11 3.88 2.59 -1.33
N VAL A 12 4.51 1.72 -2.12
CA VAL A 12 4.20 0.29 -2.13
C VAL A 12 5.32 -0.51 -1.46
N ASP A 13 4.97 -1.16 -0.35
CA ASP A 13 5.77 -2.17 0.34
C ASP A 13 5.38 -3.55 -0.21
N GLY A 14 5.87 -3.87 -1.41
CA GLY A 14 5.44 -5.05 -2.16
C GLY A 14 5.80 -6.37 -1.49
N GLU A 15 6.94 -6.44 -0.82
CA GLU A 15 7.39 -7.65 -0.12
C GLU A 15 6.50 -7.97 1.08
N ASN A 16 6.09 -6.97 1.84
CA ASN A 16 5.16 -7.15 2.97
C ASN A 16 3.80 -7.67 2.50
N ILE A 17 3.27 -7.12 1.42
CA ILE A 17 2.01 -7.55 0.84
C ILE A 17 2.11 -8.98 0.28
N ASP A 18 3.16 -9.29 -0.46
CA ASP A 18 3.38 -10.63 -1.04
C ASP A 18 3.55 -11.68 0.06
N ALA A 19 4.27 -11.35 1.13
CA ALA A 19 4.45 -12.24 2.29
C ALA A 19 3.13 -12.53 2.99
N THR A 20 2.29 -11.51 3.21
CA THR A 20 0.98 -11.70 3.84
C THR A 20 0.05 -12.51 2.94
N LEU A 21 0.02 -12.21 1.65
CA LEU A 21 -0.76 -12.97 0.66
C LEU A 21 -0.36 -14.44 0.64
N GLY A 22 0.93 -14.72 0.57
CA GLY A 22 1.45 -16.09 0.49
C GLY A 22 1.36 -16.85 1.80
N ASN A 23 1.81 -16.27 2.90
CA ASN A 23 1.92 -16.98 4.18
C ASN A 23 0.61 -17.05 4.96
N SER A 24 -0.23 -16.00 4.87
CA SER A 24 -1.41 -15.89 5.74
C SER A 24 -2.72 -16.12 5.01
N ILE A 25 -2.82 -15.82 3.74
CA ILE A 25 -4.07 -15.94 2.97
C ILE A 25 -4.07 -17.23 2.13
N LEU A 26 -3.10 -17.38 1.23
CA LEU A 26 -3.04 -18.55 0.33
C LEU A 26 -2.39 -19.77 0.97
N THR A 27 -1.57 -19.59 1.99
CA THR A 27 -0.75 -20.63 2.65
C THR A 27 0.21 -21.37 1.70
N ARG A 28 0.61 -20.73 0.63
CA ARG A 28 1.56 -21.16 -0.39
C ARG A 28 2.09 -19.96 -1.16
N ARG A 29 3.14 -20.17 -1.96
CA ARG A 29 3.65 -19.10 -2.82
C ARG A 29 2.57 -18.66 -3.83
N PRO A 30 2.28 -17.36 -3.94
CA PRO A 30 1.34 -16.85 -4.94
C PRO A 30 1.82 -17.12 -6.36
N GLN A 31 0.90 -17.54 -7.22
CA GLN A 31 1.13 -17.57 -8.66
C GLN A 31 1.12 -16.14 -9.23
N PRO A 32 1.73 -15.89 -10.39
CA PRO A 32 1.75 -14.55 -10.98
C PRO A 32 0.37 -13.91 -11.17
N ASP A 33 -0.63 -14.70 -11.52
CA ASP A 33 -2.01 -14.24 -11.73
C ASP A 33 -2.81 -14.05 -10.42
N GLU A 34 -2.30 -14.55 -9.31
CA GLU A 34 -2.87 -14.38 -7.97
C GLU A 34 -2.37 -13.12 -7.25
N ARG A 35 -1.33 -12.49 -7.80
CA ARG A 35 -0.76 -11.27 -7.22
C ARG A 35 -1.62 -10.05 -7.53
N PRO A 36 -1.48 -8.97 -6.74
CA PRO A 36 -2.25 -7.75 -6.97
C PRO A 36 -2.04 -7.17 -8.37
N ARG A 37 -3.12 -6.69 -8.94
CA ARG A 37 -3.09 -5.85 -10.13
C ARG A 37 -2.70 -4.43 -9.70
N TRP A 38 -1.42 -4.15 -9.77
CA TRP A 38 -0.85 -2.89 -9.30
C TRP A 38 -1.40 -1.66 -10.05
N ASP A 39 -1.77 -1.82 -11.32
CA ASP A 39 -2.46 -0.79 -12.11
C ASP A 39 -3.77 -0.34 -11.45
N ARG A 40 -4.51 -1.25 -10.83
CA ARG A 40 -5.75 -0.94 -10.12
C ARG A 40 -5.54 -0.10 -8.85
N LEU A 41 -4.40 -0.26 -8.20
CA LEU A 41 -4.05 0.56 -7.03
C LEU A 41 -3.88 2.04 -7.41
N LEU A 42 -3.17 2.33 -8.50
CA LEU A 42 -3.00 3.71 -8.95
C LEU A 42 -4.33 4.32 -9.43
N THR A 43 -5.14 3.56 -10.15
CA THR A 43 -6.50 3.99 -10.57
C THR A 43 -7.38 4.30 -9.35
N PHE A 44 -7.35 3.43 -8.34
CA PHE A 44 -8.07 3.65 -7.09
C PHE A 44 -7.59 4.91 -6.37
N ALA A 45 -6.28 5.10 -6.24
CA ALA A 45 -5.70 6.26 -5.57
C ALA A 45 -6.09 7.57 -6.26
N GLU A 46 -6.04 7.61 -7.58
CA GLU A 46 -6.44 8.78 -8.36
C GLU A 46 -7.92 9.11 -8.15
N ALA A 47 -8.79 8.11 -8.20
CA ALA A 47 -10.23 8.29 -8.02
C ALA A 47 -10.60 8.70 -6.59
N THR A 48 -9.88 8.20 -5.58
CA THR A 48 -10.22 8.40 -4.16
C THR A 48 -10.12 9.87 -3.75
N TRP A 49 -9.09 10.58 -4.19
CA TRP A 49 -8.89 11.98 -3.83
C TRP A 49 -8.95 12.95 -5.02
N GLY A 50 -9.19 12.44 -6.22
CA GLY A 50 -9.42 13.24 -7.42
C GLY A 50 -8.22 14.11 -7.80
N GLN A 51 -6.99 13.61 -7.68
CA GLN A 51 -5.78 14.36 -7.96
C GLN A 51 -4.72 13.47 -8.61
N PRO A 52 -3.68 14.05 -9.24
CA PRO A 52 -2.61 13.27 -9.85
C PRO A 52 -1.93 12.32 -8.86
N VAL A 53 -1.47 11.17 -9.36
CA VAL A 53 -0.86 10.11 -8.55
C VAL A 53 0.56 9.83 -9.02
N ARG A 54 1.46 9.61 -8.08
CA ARG A 54 2.80 9.09 -8.32
C ARG A 54 3.02 7.83 -7.50
N GLY A 55 3.16 6.70 -8.19
CA GLY A 55 3.42 5.41 -7.56
C GLY A 55 4.92 5.15 -7.41
N LEU A 56 5.34 4.88 -6.18
CA LEU A 56 6.70 4.48 -5.83
C LEU A 56 6.67 3.03 -5.36
N PHE A 57 7.35 2.16 -6.09
CA PHE A 57 7.40 0.74 -5.76
C PHE A 57 8.78 0.38 -5.23
N PHE A 58 8.87 0.08 -3.93
CA PHE A 58 10.13 -0.23 -3.26
C PHE A 58 10.39 -1.74 -3.31
N LEU A 59 11.60 -2.12 -3.70
CA LEU A 59 11.98 -3.52 -3.74
C LEU A 59 13.46 -3.69 -3.35
N ALA A 60 13.76 -4.78 -2.66
CA ALA A 60 15.13 -5.17 -2.39
C ALA A 60 15.73 -5.83 -3.64
N ALA A 61 16.96 -5.42 -3.99
CA ALA A 61 17.69 -5.92 -5.16
C ALA A 61 19.15 -6.12 -4.78
N ASN A 62 19.47 -7.28 -4.21
CA ASN A 62 20.84 -7.64 -3.84
C ASN A 62 21.50 -8.43 -5.00
N GLY A 63 21.97 -7.68 -6.01
CA GLY A 63 22.73 -8.22 -7.14
C GLY A 63 21.94 -8.34 -8.44
N ASP A 64 20.74 -8.89 -8.45
CA ASP A 64 19.95 -9.08 -9.66
C ASP A 64 18.68 -8.23 -9.66
N LEU A 65 18.47 -7.48 -10.73
CA LEU A 65 17.22 -6.78 -10.97
C LEU A 65 16.22 -7.74 -11.63
N PRO A 66 15.00 -7.87 -11.07
CA PRO A 66 13.93 -8.63 -11.74
C PRO A 66 13.41 -7.82 -12.95
N ALA A 67 14.15 -7.88 -14.07
CA ALA A 67 13.97 -6.99 -15.21
C ALA A 67 12.54 -6.98 -15.77
N SER A 68 11.90 -8.15 -15.89
CA SER A 68 10.52 -8.25 -16.39
C SER A 68 9.54 -7.54 -15.48
N PHE A 69 9.71 -7.68 -14.17
CA PHE A 69 8.86 -7.02 -13.18
C PHE A 69 9.06 -5.51 -13.17
N ILE A 70 10.31 -5.05 -13.25
CA ILE A 70 10.65 -3.63 -13.38
C ILE A 70 9.98 -3.01 -14.62
N GLN A 71 10.09 -3.68 -15.77
CA GLN A 71 9.45 -3.23 -17.01
C GLN A 71 7.92 -3.17 -16.87
N ALA A 72 7.31 -4.15 -16.23
CA ALA A 72 5.88 -4.17 -15.98
C ALA A 72 5.44 -3.00 -15.08
N LEU A 73 6.20 -2.70 -14.02
CA LEU A 73 5.93 -1.57 -13.16
C LEU A 73 6.02 -0.24 -13.92
N GLN A 74 7.06 -0.07 -14.73
CA GLN A 74 7.23 1.15 -15.54
C GLN A 74 6.09 1.31 -16.55
N ALA A 75 5.65 0.22 -17.18
CA ALA A 75 4.52 0.23 -18.10
C ALA A 75 3.20 0.63 -17.42
N MET A 76 3.06 0.35 -16.13
CA MET A 76 1.92 0.76 -15.31
C MET A 76 2.09 2.15 -14.66
N SER A 77 3.12 2.89 -15.05
CA SER A 77 3.43 4.24 -14.54
C SER A 77 3.93 4.29 -13.10
N TYR A 78 4.43 3.19 -12.57
CA TYR A 78 5.20 3.21 -11.32
C TYR A 78 6.63 3.64 -11.56
N ARG A 79 7.21 4.25 -10.53
CA ARG A 79 8.65 4.41 -10.42
C ARG A 79 9.22 3.31 -9.53
N PRO A 80 9.90 2.30 -10.12
CA PRO A 80 10.55 1.28 -9.32
C PRO A 80 11.74 1.87 -8.57
N ILE A 81 11.91 1.47 -7.32
CA ILE A 81 13.03 1.89 -6.47
C ILE A 81 13.73 0.63 -5.96
N PRO A 82 14.68 0.07 -6.75
CA PRO A 82 15.45 -1.07 -6.30
C PRO A 82 16.54 -0.62 -5.31
N LEU A 83 16.63 -1.34 -4.20
CA LEU A 83 17.47 -0.99 -3.07
C LEU A 83 18.41 -2.14 -2.72
N SER A 84 19.64 -1.83 -2.38
CA SER A 84 20.61 -2.79 -1.87
C SER A 84 21.16 -2.35 -0.53
N GLY A 85 21.59 -3.31 0.28
CA GLY A 85 22.18 -3.06 1.58
C GLY A 85 22.89 -4.29 2.11
N ALA A 86 23.30 -4.25 3.39
CA ALA A 86 23.94 -5.37 4.06
C ALA A 86 22.98 -6.57 4.14
N PRO A 87 23.53 -7.81 4.26
CA PRO A 87 22.70 -8.98 4.53
C PRO A 87 21.85 -8.74 5.79
N ASN A 88 20.57 -9.10 5.74
CA ASN A 88 19.59 -8.88 6.81
C ASN A 88 19.20 -7.42 7.10
N GLU A 89 19.68 -6.45 6.32
CA GLU A 89 19.24 -5.07 6.44
C GLU A 89 17.86 -4.90 5.80
N LYS A 90 16.95 -4.26 6.51
CA LYS A 90 15.58 -3.99 6.04
C LYS A 90 15.56 -2.74 5.14
N VAL A 91 16.17 -2.82 3.98
CA VAL A 91 16.38 -1.69 3.08
C VAL A 91 15.07 -1.05 2.60
N VAL A 92 14.04 -1.85 2.35
CA VAL A 92 12.71 -1.35 1.92
C VAL A 92 12.06 -0.55 3.04
N ASP A 93 12.06 -1.06 4.28
CA ASP A 93 11.50 -0.36 5.43
C ASP A 93 12.20 0.98 5.67
N ILE A 94 13.53 0.98 5.63
CA ILE A 94 14.34 2.20 5.81
C ILE A 94 14.03 3.22 4.70
N ALA A 95 13.93 2.79 3.47
CA ALA A 95 13.65 3.68 2.34
C ALA A 95 12.25 4.27 2.41
N ILE A 96 11.25 3.48 2.80
CA ILE A 96 9.87 3.98 2.99
C ILE A 96 9.82 4.98 4.13
N GLN A 97 10.45 4.68 5.28
CA GLN A 97 10.53 5.61 6.41
C GLN A 97 11.14 6.96 6.00
N ARG A 98 12.29 6.94 5.30
CA ARG A 98 12.95 8.15 4.80
C ARG A 98 12.10 8.92 3.80
N THR A 99 11.35 8.22 2.95
CA THR A 99 10.45 8.86 1.99
C THR A 99 9.28 9.53 2.69
N LEU A 100 8.67 8.88 3.69
CA LEU A 100 7.62 9.48 4.50
C LEU A 100 8.11 10.72 5.27
N GLU A 101 9.31 10.67 5.82
CA GLU A 101 9.96 11.80 6.49
C GLU A 101 10.19 12.97 5.53
N ALA A 102 10.66 12.71 4.32
CA ALA A 102 10.84 13.73 3.29
C ALA A 102 9.50 14.35 2.83
N LEU A 103 8.43 13.56 2.78
CA LEU A 103 7.09 14.04 2.41
C LEU A 103 6.49 14.96 3.48
N ARG A 104 6.95 14.90 4.73
CA ARG A 104 6.53 15.80 5.79
C ARG A 104 6.74 17.27 5.41
N ASP A 105 7.83 17.57 4.75
CA ASP A 105 8.20 18.94 4.36
C ASP A 105 7.54 19.38 3.03
N ARG A 106 6.65 18.56 2.49
CA ARG A 106 5.87 18.82 1.28
C ARG A 106 4.38 18.90 1.61
N GLU A 107 3.61 19.47 0.69
CA GLU A 107 2.15 19.58 0.85
C GLU A 107 1.37 18.42 0.21
N ASP A 108 2.09 17.44 -0.33
CA ASP A 108 1.49 16.30 -1.02
C ASP A 108 0.77 15.35 -0.05
N ASP A 109 -0.21 14.63 -0.57
CA ASP A 109 -0.95 13.61 0.16
C ASP A 109 -0.29 12.24 -0.01
N VAL A 110 -0.57 11.30 0.89
CA VAL A 110 0.16 10.03 0.96
C VAL A 110 -0.79 8.85 1.12
N LEU A 111 -0.55 7.82 0.31
CA LEU A 111 -1.20 6.52 0.44
C LEU A 111 -0.10 5.45 0.59
N LEU A 112 -0.03 4.82 1.76
CA LEU A 112 0.92 3.76 2.05
C LEU A 112 0.25 2.40 1.92
N LEU A 113 0.88 1.48 1.20
CA LEU A 113 0.47 0.08 1.11
C LEU A 113 1.43 -0.80 1.90
N SER A 114 1.04 -1.14 3.12
CA SER A 114 1.77 -2.05 4.02
C SER A 114 0.91 -2.45 5.21
N HIS A 115 1.29 -3.54 5.89
CA HIS A 115 0.71 -3.98 7.17
C HIS A 115 1.59 -3.59 8.36
N ASP A 116 2.84 -3.21 8.10
CA ASP A 116 3.89 -3.11 9.11
C ASP A 116 3.69 -1.90 10.02
N SER A 117 3.86 -2.12 11.32
CA SER A 117 3.83 -1.07 12.34
C SER A 117 5.07 -0.16 12.35
N ASP A 118 6.13 -0.55 11.64
CA ASP A 118 7.37 0.24 11.59
C ASP A 118 7.17 1.66 11.03
N PHE A 119 6.08 1.90 10.31
CA PHE A 119 5.76 3.21 9.72
C PHE A 119 4.81 4.07 10.55
N VAL A 120 4.31 3.57 11.68
CA VAL A 120 3.35 4.29 12.53
C VAL A 120 3.86 5.68 12.93
N PRO A 121 5.11 5.86 13.39
CA PRO A 121 5.61 7.19 13.77
C PRO A 121 5.58 8.20 12.61
N GLN A 122 6.03 7.80 11.42
CA GLN A 122 6.07 8.68 10.25
C GLN A 122 4.66 9.00 9.74
N ILE A 123 3.77 8.03 9.71
CA ILE A 123 2.36 8.24 9.34
C ILE A 123 1.68 9.18 10.34
N ALA A 124 1.95 9.03 11.63
CA ALA A 124 1.42 9.92 12.66
C ALA A 124 1.81 11.39 12.42
N GLU A 125 3.06 11.64 12.04
CA GLU A 125 3.55 13.00 11.72
C GLU A 125 2.88 13.58 10.46
N LEU A 126 2.48 12.73 9.51
CA LEU A 126 1.80 13.14 8.29
C LEU A 126 0.30 13.43 8.51
N CYS A 127 -0.27 13.01 9.62
CA CYS A 127 -1.65 13.34 10.01
C CYS A 127 -1.73 14.81 10.53
N ASP A 128 -1.41 15.74 9.68
CA ASP A 128 -1.29 17.19 9.95
C ASP A 128 -2.38 18.04 9.26
N GLY A 129 -3.43 17.37 8.80
CA GLY A 129 -4.51 17.99 8.02
C GLY A 129 -4.50 17.61 6.54
N ARG A 130 -3.40 17.02 6.04
CA ARG A 130 -3.36 16.42 4.70
C ARG A 130 -4.15 15.11 4.66
N ARG A 131 -4.40 14.61 3.46
CA ARG A 131 -5.00 13.30 3.28
C ARG A 131 -3.91 12.23 3.42
N VAL A 132 -4.13 11.29 4.33
CA VAL A 132 -3.24 10.15 4.55
C VAL A 132 -4.10 8.90 4.57
N GLY A 133 -3.72 7.91 3.77
CA GLY A 133 -4.40 6.62 3.71
C GLY A 133 -3.44 5.46 3.88
N LEU A 134 -3.97 4.38 4.42
CA LEU A 134 -3.29 3.10 4.55
C LEU A 134 -4.09 2.03 3.82
N VAL A 135 -3.46 1.38 2.84
CA VAL A 135 -4.03 0.23 2.12
C VAL A 135 -3.40 -1.05 2.66
N SER A 136 -4.22 -2.03 2.99
CA SER A 136 -3.77 -3.30 3.55
C SER A 136 -4.86 -4.37 3.38
N PHE A 137 -4.55 -5.59 3.77
CA PHE A 137 -5.59 -6.56 4.12
C PHE A 137 -6.02 -6.24 5.55
N THR A 138 -7.25 -5.85 5.75
CA THR A 138 -7.75 -5.27 7.00
C THR A 138 -7.44 -6.11 8.24
N GLU A 139 -7.62 -7.42 8.18
CA GLU A 139 -7.38 -8.34 9.30
C GLU A 139 -5.89 -8.51 9.66
N PHE A 140 -4.98 -8.17 8.76
CA PHE A 140 -3.53 -8.30 8.97
C PHE A 140 -2.83 -6.97 9.26
N ARG A 141 -3.56 -5.87 9.17
CA ARG A 141 -3.05 -4.53 9.48
C ARG A 141 -2.68 -4.46 10.97
N SER A 142 -1.52 -3.85 11.26
CA SER A 142 -1.14 -3.58 12.65
C SER A 142 -2.21 -2.74 13.36
N ARG A 143 -2.57 -3.16 14.56
CA ARG A 143 -3.54 -2.44 15.40
C ARG A 143 -3.04 -1.09 15.89
N GLU A 144 -1.72 -0.86 15.83
CA GLU A 144 -1.11 0.40 16.25
C GLU A 144 -1.56 1.59 15.38
N TYR A 145 -2.03 1.34 14.15
CA TYR A 145 -2.60 2.38 13.30
C TYR A 145 -3.99 2.86 13.75
N ALA A 146 -4.71 2.07 14.53
CA ALA A 146 -6.10 2.36 14.86
C ALA A 146 -6.31 3.72 15.55
N ALA A 147 -5.40 4.11 16.43
CA ALA A 147 -5.44 5.40 17.12
C ALA A 147 -5.31 6.60 16.16
N LEU A 148 -4.71 6.42 15.00
CA LEU A 148 -4.51 7.48 14.02
C LEU A 148 -5.78 7.80 13.22
N ALA A 149 -6.82 6.95 13.28
CA ALA A 149 -8.11 7.22 12.65
C ALA A 149 -8.72 8.53 13.15
N GLU A 150 -8.60 8.83 14.44
CA GLU A 150 -9.07 10.08 15.05
C GLU A 150 -8.31 11.31 14.55
N ARG A 151 -7.10 11.10 14.04
CA ARG A 151 -6.25 12.14 13.46
C ARG A 151 -6.41 12.28 11.95
N GLY A 152 -7.34 11.54 11.36
CA GLY A 152 -7.67 11.62 9.95
C GLY A 152 -7.06 10.53 9.05
N LEU A 153 -6.35 9.54 9.60
CA LEU A 153 -5.88 8.40 8.81
C LEU A 153 -7.07 7.60 8.26
N GLN A 154 -7.10 7.42 6.94
CA GLN A 154 -8.12 6.63 6.26
C GLN A 154 -7.59 5.21 5.99
N PHE A 155 -8.47 4.23 6.11
CA PHE A 155 -8.14 2.83 5.89
C PHE A 155 -8.88 2.27 4.68
N PHE A 156 -8.14 1.53 3.86
CA PHE A 156 -8.69 0.88 2.67
C PHE A 156 -8.22 -0.57 2.61
N ASP A 157 -9.09 -1.45 2.16
CA ASP A 157 -8.75 -2.86 1.94
C ASP A 157 -8.29 -3.08 0.49
N LEU A 158 -7.19 -3.81 0.32
CA LEU A 158 -6.58 -4.05 -0.99
C LEU A 158 -7.49 -4.86 -1.91
N GLU A 159 -8.27 -5.77 -1.37
CA GLU A 159 -9.22 -6.57 -2.15
C GLU A 159 -10.59 -5.89 -2.26
N TYR A 160 -11.19 -5.50 -1.16
CA TYR A 160 -12.59 -5.05 -1.14
C TYR A 160 -12.76 -3.61 -1.65
N ASP A 161 -11.84 -2.72 -1.36
CA ASP A 161 -11.91 -1.32 -1.79
C ASP A 161 -11.16 -1.09 -3.12
N VAL A 162 -9.90 -1.51 -3.19
CA VAL A 162 -9.05 -1.35 -4.37
C VAL A 162 -9.44 -2.32 -5.49
N ARG A 163 -9.94 -3.49 -5.14
CA ARG A 163 -10.28 -4.58 -6.06
C ARG A 163 -9.08 -5.02 -6.90
N ALA A 164 -7.94 -5.16 -6.23
CA ALA A 164 -6.66 -5.45 -6.88
C ALA A 164 -6.52 -6.88 -7.39
N PHE A 165 -7.47 -7.77 -7.13
CA PHE A 165 -7.35 -9.20 -7.47
C PHE A 165 -8.34 -9.61 -8.55
N ARG A 166 -7.92 -10.56 -9.40
CA ARG A 166 -8.75 -11.11 -10.48
C ARG A 166 -9.84 -12.04 -9.99
N THR A 167 -9.54 -12.76 -8.91
CA THR A 167 -10.43 -13.73 -8.27
C THR A 167 -10.52 -13.45 -6.80
N GLU A 168 -11.63 -13.84 -6.20
CA GLU A 168 -11.84 -13.72 -4.76
C GLU A 168 -10.80 -14.52 -3.99
N LEU A 169 -10.21 -13.89 -2.96
CA LEU A 169 -9.23 -14.54 -2.11
C LEU A 169 -9.93 -15.36 -1.00
N PRO A 170 -9.31 -16.46 -0.53
CA PRO A 170 -9.87 -17.28 0.55
C PRO A 170 -9.67 -16.60 1.92
N ARG A 171 -10.38 -15.48 2.12
CA ARG A 171 -10.30 -14.68 3.35
C ARG A 171 -11.59 -14.83 4.15
N LEU A 172 -11.42 -14.90 5.47
CA LEU A 172 -12.54 -14.81 6.42
C LEU A 172 -12.51 -13.43 7.06
N ARG A 173 -13.47 -12.60 6.70
CA ARG A 173 -13.65 -11.27 7.26
C ARG A 173 -14.64 -11.32 8.42
N ILE A 174 -14.29 -10.67 9.53
CA ILE A 174 -15.26 -10.36 10.58
C ILE A 174 -16.15 -9.24 10.05
N ILE A 175 -17.44 -9.50 9.93
CA ILE A 175 -18.41 -8.56 9.39
C ILE A 175 -19.10 -7.84 10.56
N PRO A 176 -19.01 -6.50 10.65
CA PRO A 176 -19.84 -5.77 11.59
C PRO A 176 -21.32 -6.04 11.32
N ILE A 177 -22.12 -6.25 12.35
CA ILE A 177 -23.53 -6.62 12.15
C ILE A 177 -24.30 -5.58 11.34
N ASP A 178 -23.93 -4.31 11.45
CA ASP A 178 -24.55 -3.23 10.71
C ASP A 178 -24.26 -3.28 9.18
N GLU A 179 -23.20 -3.98 8.81
CA GLU A 179 -22.79 -4.18 7.40
C GLU A 179 -23.23 -5.55 6.86
N PHE A 180 -23.79 -6.40 7.71
CA PHE A 180 -24.15 -7.75 7.29
C PHE A 180 -25.33 -7.75 6.32
N ASN A 181 -25.07 -8.26 5.11
CA ASN A 181 -26.09 -8.49 4.10
C ASN A 181 -26.15 -9.99 3.78
N PRO A 182 -27.26 -10.67 4.11
CA PRO A 182 -27.36 -12.12 3.88
C PRO A 182 -27.31 -12.50 2.39
N LEU A 183 -27.64 -11.57 1.48
CA LEU A 183 -27.59 -11.83 0.04
C LEU A 183 -26.17 -12.05 -0.49
N ASP A 184 -25.16 -11.59 0.24
CA ASP A 184 -23.75 -11.81 -0.12
C ASP A 184 -23.31 -13.28 0.12
N PHE A 185 -24.15 -14.10 0.79
CA PHE A 185 -23.88 -15.49 1.17
C PHE A 185 -24.84 -16.51 0.55
N LEU A 186 -25.87 -16.06 -0.20
CA LEU A 186 -26.89 -16.89 -0.85
C LEU A 186 -26.75 -16.86 -2.40
#